data_dd33b666c117965db9f07ef5900e789d
#
_entry.id   dd33b666c117965db9f07ef5900e789d
#
_cell.length_a   1.000
_cell.length_b   1.000
_cell.length_c   1.000
_cell.angle_alpha   90.00
_cell.angle_beta   90.00
_cell.angle_gamma   90.00
#
_symmetry.space_group_name_H-M   'P 1'
#
loop_
_entity.id
_entity.type
_entity.pdbx_description
1 polymer ?
#
loop_
_entity_poly.entity_id
_entity_poly.type
_entity_poly.pdbx_seq_one_letter_code
_entity_poly.pdbx_strand_id
1 'polypeptide(L)'
;MSRFTDKTLAEIVEYIKDAVFSERYARRRGLLQGIKPAMKFISFMILIVATIFARHLHTIAIFFALSLILASVSLIPLRFYLPRILLFIPLFTGVIALPYIFNIFQPYEGTPLVVLYDFHHLIDIPLLRPFSRIEITREGVLWASIFLARVTTAVSFAILLLYLLIT
;
A
#
# COMPACT_ATOMS: atom_id res chain seq x y z
N MET A 1 10.94 0.17 40.81
CA MET A 1 11.56 0.73 39.59
C MET A 1 12.11 -0.31 38.63
N SER A 2 12.39 -1.55 39.06
CA SER A 2 12.95 -2.65 38.24
C SER A 2 11.99 -3.26 37.22
N ARG A 3 10.70 -3.37 37.52
CA ARG A 3 9.71 -4.01 36.61
C ARG A 3 9.47 -3.31 35.27
N PHE A 4 9.67 -1.98 35.19
CA PHE A 4 9.49 -1.22 33.97
C PHE A 4 10.68 -1.40 33.01
N THR A 5 11.90 -1.39 33.57
CA THR A 5 13.14 -1.63 32.81
C THR A 5 13.22 -3.04 32.27
N ASP A 6 12.78 -4.04 33.03
CA ASP A 6 12.78 -5.45 32.61
C ASP A 6 11.80 -5.71 31.47
N LYS A 7 10.63 -5.04 31.49
CA LYS A 7 9.64 -5.15 30.42
C LYS A 7 10.11 -4.49 29.12
N THR A 8 10.70 -3.29 29.22
CA THR A 8 11.25 -2.56 28.06
C THR A 8 12.46 -3.30 27.45
N LEU A 9 13.31 -3.89 28.30
CA LEU A 9 14.44 -4.73 27.83
C LEU A 9 13.93 -6.00 27.12
N ALA A 10 12.90 -6.64 27.65
CA ALA A 10 12.30 -7.83 27.01
C ALA A 10 11.68 -7.48 25.65
N GLU A 11 10.98 -6.35 25.54
CA GLU A 11 10.41 -5.87 24.28
C GLU A 11 11.49 -5.49 23.26
N ILE A 12 12.59 -4.86 23.67
CA ILE A 12 13.73 -4.54 22.80
C ILE A 12 14.43 -5.82 22.33
N VAL A 13 14.63 -6.80 23.23
CA VAL A 13 15.24 -8.09 22.88
C VAL A 13 14.34 -8.88 21.92
N GLU A 14 13.04 -8.82 22.10
CA GLU A 14 12.07 -9.47 21.20
C GLU A 14 12.07 -8.77 19.82
N TYR A 15 12.16 -7.44 19.78
CA TYR A 15 12.28 -6.67 18.56
C TYR A 15 13.60 -6.94 17.80
N ILE A 16 14.71 -7.07 18.55
CA ILE A 16 16.03 -7.46 17.98
C ILE A 16 16.00 -8.91 17.51
N LYS A 17 15.40 -9.81 18.28
CA LYS A 17 15.15 -11.20 17.84
C LYS A 17 14.38 -11.25 16.54
N ASP A 18 13.28 -10.54 16.43
CA ASP A 18 12.45 -10.53 15.23
C ASP A 18 13.20 -9.90 14.03
N ALA A 19 14.03 -8.88 14.26
CA ALA A 19 14.90 -8.32 13.24
C ALA A 19 15.97 -9.32 12.79
N VAL A 20 16.63 -10.01 13.71
CA VAL A 20 17.66 -11.02 13.42
C VAL A 20 17.05 -12.31 12.85
N PHE A 21 15.84 -12.70 13.27
CA PHE A 21 15.13 -13.83 12.68
C PHE A 21 14.68 -13.54 11.25
N SER A 22 14.33 -12.29 10.91
CA SER A 22 14.04 -11.92 9.52
C SER A 22 15.27 -12.09 8.63
N GLU A 23 16.44 -11.80 9.15
CA GLU A 23 17.73 -11.98 8.45
C GLU A 23 18.11 -13.46 8.25
N ARG A 24 17.76 -14.33 9.20
CA ARG A 24 17.95 -15.79 9.07
C ARG A 24 17.02 -16.44 8.04
N TYR A 25 15.79 -15.91 7.88
CA TYR A 25 14.86 -16.37 6.85
C TYR A 25 15.25 -15.87 5.45
N ALA A 26 15.91 -14.71 5.35
CA ALA A 26 16.41 -14.16 4.10
C ALA A 26 17.52 -15.02 3.46
N ARG A 27 18.25 -15.83 4.23
CA ARG A 27 19.31 -16.74 3.74
C ARG A 27 18.81 -18.07 3.19
N ARG A 28 17.52 -18.32 3.09
CA ARG A 28 17.01 -19.55 2.46
C ARG A 28 17.09 -19.42 0.95
N ARG A 29 17.68 -20.41 0.28
CA ARG A 29 17.80 -20.49 -1.18
C ARG A 29 16.44 -20.70 -1.84
N GLY A 30 15.68 -19.63 -2.07
CA GLY A 30 14.49 -19.62 -2.92
C GLY A 30 14.87 -19.50 -4.41
N LEU A 31 13.93 -19.75 -5.29
CA LEU A 31 14.16 -19.73 -6.75
C LEU A 31 14.66 -18.36 -7.26
N LEU A 32 14.15 -17.28 -6.71
CA LEU A 32 14.53 -15.92 -7.12
C LEU A 32 15.89 -15.47 -6.59
N GLN A 33 16.42 -16.13 -5.56
CA GLN A 33 17.72 -15.78 -4.97
C GLN A 33 18.90 -16.13 -5.87
N GLY A 34 18.76 -17.14 -6.74
CA GLY A 34 19.78 -17.52 -7.73
C GLY A 34 19.94 -16.57 -8.92
N ILE A 35 19.06 -15.59 -9.10
CA ILE A 35 19.08 -14.63 -10.20
C ILE A 35 20.05 -13.48 -9.88
N LYS A 36 20.77 -12.99 -10.89
CA LYS A 36 21.69 -11.84 -10.74
C LYS A 36 20.94 -10.62 -10.19
N PRO A 37 21.48 -9.85 -9.24
CA PRO A 37 20.82 -8.70 -8.62
C PRO A 37 20.29 -7.66 -9.60
N ALA A 38 21.05 -7.40 -10.69
CA ALA A 38 20.63 -6.47 -11.73
C ALA A 38 19.34 -6.92 -12.45
N MET A 39 19.22 -8.22 -12.72
CA MET A 39 18.03 -8.78 -13.37
C MET A 39 16.79 -8.70 -12.45
N LYS A 40 16.98 -8.98 -11.15
CA LYS A 40 15.92 -8.79 -10.13
C LYS A 40 15.45 -7.35 -10.15
N PHE A 41 16.37 -6.40 -10.05
CA PHE A 41 16.07 -4.98 -10.00
C PHE A 41 15.26 -4.53 -11.22
N ILE A 42 15.74 -4.86 -12.44
CA ILE A 42 15.06 -4.49 -13.68
C ILE A 42 13.65 -5.10 -13.75
N SER A 43 13.52 -6.38 -13.44
CA SER A 43 12.21 -7.07 -13.50
C SER A 43 11.20 -6.47 -12.53
N PHE A 44 11.59 -6.19 -11.29
CA PHE A 44 10.71 -5.59 -10.31
C PHE A 44 10.38 -4.12 -10.63
N MET A 45 11.33 -3.36 -11.19
CA MET A 45 11.07 -2.00 -11.67
C MET A 45 10.02 -1.99 -12.78
N ILE A 46 10.09 -2.93 -13.71
CA ILE A 46 9.07 -3.09 -14.76
C ILE A 46 7.71 -3.41 -14.15
N LEU A 47 7.63 -4.31 -13.15
CA LEU A 47 6.38 -4.64 -12.47
C LEU A 47 5.79 -3.47 -11.70
N ILE A 48 6.62 -2.68 -11.03
CA ILE A 48 6.20 -1.46 -10.33
C ILE A 48 5.62 -0.45 -11.33
N VAL A 49 6.34 -0.18 -12.41
CA VAL A 49 5.89 0.74 -13.46
C VAL A 49 4.59 0.24 -14.10
N ALA A 50 4.50 -1.05 -14.44
CA ALA A 50 3.28 -1.64 -14.97
C ALA A 50 2.08 -1.49 -14.01
N THR A 51 2.31 -1.64 -12.70
CA THR A 51 1.28 -1.45 -11.68
C THR A 51 0.78 0.00 -11.64
N ILE A 52 1.68 0.98 -11.79
CA ILE A 52 1.32 2.42 -11.80
C ILE A 52 0.43 2.75 -13.00
N PHE A 53 0.69 2.14 -14.16
CA PHE A 53 -0.11 2.34 -15.37
C PHE A 53 -1.41 1.52 -15.42
N ALA A 54 -1.60 0.57 -14.51
CA ALA A 54 -2.83 -0.23 -14.45
C ALA A 54 -4.04 0.66 -14.11
N ARG A 55 -5.08 0.63 -14.94
CA ARG A 55 -6.29 1.46 -14.79
C ARG A 55 -7.46 0.73 -14.13
N HIS A 56 -7.48 -0.60 -14.22
CA HIS A 56 -8.57 -1.42 -13.72
C HIS A 56 -8.20 -2.11 -12.42
N LEU A 57 -9.14 -2.13 -11.47
CA LEU A 57 -8.93 -2.73 -10.16
C LEU A 57 -8.58 -4.23 -10.26
N HIS A 58 -9.21 -4.97 -11.19
CA HIS A 58 -8.89 -6.39 -11.39
C HIS A 58 -7.46 -6.62 -11.88
N THR A 59 -6.92 -5.75 -12.74
CA THR A 59 -5.52 -5.82 -13.19
C THR A 59 -4.56 -5.61 -12.02
N ILE A 60 -4.86 -4.64 -11.16
CA ILE A 60 -4.05 -4.37 -9.95
C ILE A 60 -4.12 -5.56 -8.99
N ALA A 61 -5.32 -6.17 -8.83
CA ALA A 61 -5.50 -7.36 -8.01
C ALA A 61 -4.67 -8.55 -8.52
N ILE A 62 -4.57 -8.73 -9.83
CA ILE A 62 -3.70 -9.76 -10.44
C ILE A 62 -2.24 -9.49 -10.12
N PHE A 63 -1.77 -8.24 -10.24
CA PHE A 63 -0.39 -7.88 -9.86
C PHE A 63 -0.13 -8.06 -8.37
N PHE A 64 -1.11 -7.76 -7.53
CA PHE A 64 -1.00 -8.01 -6.09
C PHE A 64 -0.90 -9.51 -5.80
N ALA A 65 -1.75 -10.34 -6.40
CA ALA A 65 -1.66 -11.79 -6.29
C ALA A 65 -0.30 -12.31 -6.78
N LEU A 66 0.22 -11.77 -7.89
CA LEU A 66 1.56 -12.10 -8.40
C LEU A 66 2.63 -11.77 -7.36
N SER A 67 2.55 -10.61 -6.67
CA SER A 67 3.51 -10.25 -5.63
C SER A 67 3.49 -11.26 -4.47
N LEU A 68 2.31 -11.75 -4.08
CA LEU A 68 2.19 -12.77 -3.03
C LEU A 68 2.75 -14.13 -3.46
N ILE A 69 2.53 -14.52 -4.71
CA ILE A 69 3.11 -15.75 -5.28
C ILE A 69 4.63 -15.65 -5.29
N LEU A 70 5.19 -14.53 -5.76
CA LEU A 70 6.64 -14.32 -5.79
C LEU A 70 7.24 -14.32 -4.36
N ALA A 71 6.54 -13.73 -3.38
CA ALA A 71 6.93 -13.79 -1.98
C ALA A 71 6.98 -15.21 -1.45
N SER A 72 5.95 -16.01 -1.76
CA SER A 72 5.85 -17.41 -1.35
C SER A 72 6.95 -18.28 -1.97
N VAL A 73 7.19 -18.12 -3.27
CA VAL A 73 8.24 -18.85 -4.02
C VAL A 73 9.64 -18.47 -3.54
N SER A 74 9.81 -17.23 -3.07
CA SER A 74 11.06 -16.74 -2.47
C SER A 74 11.25 -17.16 -1.01
N LEU A 75 10.31 -17.97 -0.46
CA LEU A 75 10.31 -18.42 0.94
C LEU A 75 10.32 -17.26 1.95
N ILE A 76 9.80 -16.10 1.57
CA ILE A 76 9.63 -14.96 2.46
C ILE A 76 8.42 -15.26 3.37
N PRO A 77 8.56 -15.16 4.69
CA PRO A 77 7.45 -15.46 5.60
C PRO A 77 6.35 -14.40 5.46
N LEU A 78 5.24 -14.79 4.84
CA LEU A 78 4.07 -13.93 4.59
C LEU A 78 3.52 -13.30 5.89
N ARG A 79 3.72 -13.96 7.03
CA ARG A 79 3.32 -13.47 8.35
C ARG A 79 3.95 -12.11 8.71
N PHE A 80 5.17 -11.84 8.26
CA PHE A 80 5.84 -10.55 8.46
C PHE A 80 5.63 -9.58 7.30
N TYR A 81 5.43 -10.12 6.11
CA TYR A 81 5.24 -9.36 4.88
C TYR A 81 3.85 -8.71 4.81
N LEU A 82 2.78 -9.50 5.05
CA LEU A 82 1.40 -9.01 4.93
C LEU A 82 1.05 -7.86 5.89
N PRO A 83 1.36 -7.90 7.20
CA PRO A 83 0.98 -6.81 8.08
C PRO A 83 1.62 -5.47 7.68
N ARG A 84 2.85 -5.49 7.18
CA ARG A 84 3.53 -4.27 6.72
C ARG A 84 2.82 -3.65 5.52
N ILE A 85 2.35 -4.49 4.59
CA ILE A 85 1.72 -4.02 3.35
C ILE A 85 0.25 -3.66 3.59
N LEU A 86 -0.49 -4.48 4.33
CA LEU A 86 -1.94 -4.30 4.49
C LEU A 86 -2.32 -3.35 5.63
N LEU A 87 -1.45 -3.13 6.59
CA LEU A 87 -1.76 -2.25 7.71
C LEU A 87 -1.15 -0.85 7.51
N PHE A 88 0.17 -0.77 7.33
CA PHE A 88 0.86 0.52 7.30
C PHE A 88 0.58 1.32 6.02
N ILE A 89 0.65 0.66 4.87
CA ILE A 89 0.53 1.36 3.59
C ILE A 89 -0.90 1.86 3.36
N PRO A 90 -1.94 1.00 3.47
CA PRO A 90 -3.32 1.47 3.32
C PRO A 90 -3.72 2.51 4.34
N LEU A 91 -3.19 2.44 5.56
CA LEU A 91 -3.49 3.44 6.59
C LEU A 91 -2.99 4.83 6.17
N PHE A 92 -1.72 4.97 5.82
CA PHE A 92 -1.15 6.25 5.39
C PHE A 92 -1.70 6.72 4.04
N THR A 93 -1.79 5.82 3.07
CA THR A 93 -2.32 6.12 1.74
C THR A 93 -3.81 6.40 1.80
N GLY A 94 -4.54 5.74 2.70
CA GLY A 94 -5.96 5.97 2.95
C GLY A 94 -6.24 7.39 3.41
N VAL A 95 -5.44 7.92 4.33
CA VAL A 95 -5.57 9.32 4.77
C VAL A 95 -5.40 10.29 3.58
N ILE A 96 -4.46 10.03 2.68
CA ILE A 96 -4.24 10.84 1.47
C ILE A 96 -5.39 10.66 0.46
N ALA A 97 -5.98 9.46 0.39
CA ALA A 97 -7.06 9.15 -0.53
C ALA A 97 -8.43 9.66 -0.04
N LEU A 98 -8.59 9.93 1.27
CA LEU A 98 -9.86 10.41 1.83
C LEU A 98 -10.45 11.62 1.10
N PRO A 99 -9.71 12.68 0.77
CA PRO A 99 -10.25 13.82 0.05
C PRO A 99 -10.84 13.45 -1.33
N TYR A 100 -10.33 12.40 -1.98
CA TYR A 100 -10.83 11.95 -3.28
C TYR A 100 -12.22 11.32 -3.25
N ILE A 101 -12.66 10.84 -2.08
CA ILE A 101 -13.98 10.25 -1.90
C ILE A 101 -15.07 11.33 -2.02
N PHE A 102 -14.73 12.57 -1.67
CA PHE A 102 -15.66 13.69 -1.70
C PHE A 102 -15.67 14.38 -3.06
N ASN A 103 -16.83 14.86 -3.48
CA ASN A 103 -17.04 15.59 -4.74
C ASN A 103 -16.24 16.90 -4.85
N ILE A 104 -15.75 17.43 -3.75
CA ILE A 104 -15.01 18.72 -3.66
C ILE A 104 -13.74 18.71 -4.51
N PHE A 105 -13.05 17.57 -4.55
CA PHE A 105 -11.76 17.41 -5.24
C PHE A 105 -11.88 16.73 -6.60
N GLN A 106 -13.10 16.35 -7.01
CA GLN A 106 -13.30 15.65 -8.28
C GLN A 106 -13.58 16.63 -9.42
N PRO A 107 -13.00 16.36 -10.62
CA PRO A 107 -13.24 17.19 -11.78
C PRO A 107 -14.61 16.99 -12.44
N TYR A 108 -15.37 15.96 -12.05
CA TYR A 108 -16.64 15.58 -12.67
C TYR A 108 -17.76 15.45 -11.64
N GLU A 109 -18.99 15.73 -12.07
CA GLU A 109 -20.19 15.42 -11.31
C GLU A 109 -20.34 13.89 -11.25
N GLY A 110 -20.14 13.33 -10.05
CA GLY A 110 -20.28 11.90 -9.81
C GLY A 110 -21.68 11.54 -9.36
N THR A 111 -22.05 10.26 -9.45
CA THR A 111 -23.29 9.77 -8.87
C THR A 111 -23.22 9.80 -7.35
N PRO A 112 -24.07 10.58 -6.67
CA PRO A 112 -24.03 10.67 -5.22
C PRO A 112 -24.45 9.34 -4.58
N LEU A 113 -23.63 8.82 -3.68
CA LEU A 113 -23.97 7.68 -2.83
C LEU A 113 -24.62 8.15 -1.53
N VAL A 114 -24.03 9.17 -0.91
CA VAL A 114 -24.49 9.74 0.35
C VAL A 114 -24.25 11.24 0.31
N VAL A 115 -25.29 12.03 0.55
CA VAL A 115 -25.20 13.48 0.75
C VAL A 115 -24.92 13.71 2.23
N LEU A 116 -23.78 14.31 2.56
CA LEU A 116 -23.37 14.60 3.93
C LEU A 116 -23.92 15.94 4.39
N TYR A 117 -23.83 16.95 3.54
CA TYR A 117 -24.29 18.29 3.87
C TYR A 117 -24.66 19.06 2.60
N ASP A 118 -25.79 19.82 2.66
CA ASP A 118 -26.25 20.70 1.60
C ASP A 118 -26.12 22.15 2.07
N PHE A 119 -25.25 22.89 1.41
CA PHE A 119 -25.09 24.33 1.63
C PHE A 119 -26.07 25.02 0.71
N HIS A 120 -27.10 25.65 1.19
CA HIS A 120 -28.09 26.41 0.39
C HIS A 120 -27.46 27.53 -0.48
N HIS A 121 -26.12 27.67 -0.46
CA HIS A 121 -25.35 28.64 -1.23
C HIS A 121 -24.19 27.96 -1.93
N LEU A 122 -23.80 28.46 -3.10
CA LEU A 122 -22.57 28.08 -3.77
C LEU A 122 -21.38 28.61 -2.96
N ILE A 123 -20.53 27.71 -2.51
CA ILE A 123 -19.25 28.06 -1.86
C ILE A 123 -18.20 28.09 -2.96
N ASP A 124 -17.64 29.27 -3.20
CA ASP A 124 -16.55 29.50 -4.15
C ASP A 124 -15.25 29.73 -3.39
N ILE A 125 -14.37 28.75 -3.44
CA ILE A 125 -13.04 28.84 -2.83
C ILE A 125 -12.01 28.88 -3.98
N PRO A 126 -11.05 29.83 -4.01
CA PRO A 126 -10.17 30.05 -5.14
C PRO A 126 -9.34 28.83 -5.61
N LEU A 127 -9.22 27.80 -4.79
CA LEU A 127 -8.46 26.58 -5.08
C LEU A 127 -9.36 25.36 -5.34
N LEU A 128 -10.66 25.46 -5.08
CA LEU A 128 -11.63 24.37 -5.20
C LEU A 128 -12.71 24.79 -6.19
N ARG A 129 -13.37 23.82 -6.83
CA ARG A 129 -14.53 24.12 -7.65
C ARG A 129 -15.68 24.62 -6.77
N PRO A 130 -16.52 25.53 -7.26
CA PRO A 130 -17.71 25.94 -6.54
C PRO A 130 -18.61 24.72 -6.33
N PHE A 131 -18.97 24.45 -5.09
CA PHE A 131 -19.83 23.34 -4.69
C PHE A 131 -20.94 23.82 -3.75
N SER A 132 -22.11 23.24 -3.88
CA SER A 132 -23.24 23.50 -2.99
C SER A 132 -23.52 22.36 -2.01
N ARG A 133 -22.92 21.19 -2.25
CA ARG A 133 -23.14 19.97 -1.45
C ARG A 133 -21.83 19.26 -1.23
N ILE A 134 -21.68 18.69 -0.04
CA ILE A 134 -20.63 17.72 0.26
C ILE A 134 -21.27 16.33 0.17
N GLU A 135 -20.83 15.55 -0.78
CA GLU A 135 -21.34 14.22 -1.03
C GLU A 135 -20.23 13.22 -1.29
N ILE A 136 -20.46 11.97 -0.88
CA ILE A 136 -19.63 10.84 -1.23
C ILE A 136 -20.12 10.34 -2.58
N THR A 137 -19.23 10.31 -3.56
CA THR A 137 -19.56 9.88 -4.92
C THR A 137 -19.06 8.47 -5.18
N ARG A 138 -19.79 7.71 -6.01
CA ARG A 138 -19.39 6.37 -6.42
C ARG A 138 -18.04 6.39 -7.14
N GLU A 139 -17.85 7.34 -8.00
CA GLU A 139 -16.63 7.54 -8.78
C GLU A 139 -15.45 7.87 -7.86
N GLY A 140 -15.67 8.68 -6.82
CA GLY A 140 -14.66 9.00 -5.81
C GLY A 140 -14.20 7.78 -5.03
N VAL A 141 -15.13 6.96 -4.59
CA VAL A 141 -14.80 5.70 -3.90
C VAL A 141 -14.03 4.76 -4.81
N LEU A 142 -14.41 4.66 -6.10
CA LEU A 142 -13.68 3.84 -7.07
C LEU A 142 -12.25 4.36 -7.30
N TRP A 143 -12.08 5.66 -7.49
CA TRP A 143 -10.75 6.27 -7.68
C TRP A 143 -9.87 6.12 -6.45
N ALA A 144 -10.41 6.36 -5.26
CA ALA A 144 -9.70 6.15 -4.01
C ALA A 144 -9.28 4.68 -3.83
N SER A 145 -10.16 3.73 -4.16
CA SER A 145 -9.88 2.30 -4.10
C SER A 145 -8.79 1.87 -5.07
N ILE A 146 -8.85 2.36 -6.32
CA ILE A 146 -7.82 2.10 -7.35
C ILE A 146 -6.48 2.68 -6.91
N PHE A 147 -6.48 3.90 -6.38
CA PHE A 147 -5.27 4.55 -5.88
C PHE A 147 -4.64 3.76 -4.73
N LEU A 148 -5.46 3.39 -3.73
CA LEU A 148 -5.02 2.61 -2.59
C LEU A 148 -4.45 1.24 -3.01
N ALA A 149 -5.16 0.52 -3.85
CA ALA A 149 -4.73 -0.77 -4.36
C ALA A 149 -3.43 -0.68 -5.18
N ARG A 150 -3.29 0.36 -6.01
CA ARG A 150 -2.11 0.62 -6.83
C ARG A 150 -0.88 0.88 -5.97
N VAL A 151 -0.98 1.77 -4.99
CA VAL A 151 0.13 2.09 -4.08
C VAL A 151 0.51 0.86 -3.25
N THR A 152 -0.48 0.15 -2.70
CA THR A 152 -0.25 -1.07 -1.93
C THR A 152 0.50 -2.13 -2.75
N THR A 153 0.11 -2.34 -4.00
CA THR A 153 0.75 -3.31 -4.90
C THR A 153 2.16 -2.87 -5.31
N ALA A 154 2.36 -1.60 -5.64
CA ALA A 154 3.67 -1.08 -6.02
C ALA A 154 4.67 -1.19 -4.87
N VAL A 155 4.26 -0.83 -3.65
CA VAL A 155 5.11 -0.95 -2.45
C VAL A 155 5.33 -2.41 -2.07
N SER A 156 4.36 -3.30 -2.32
CA SER A 156 4.51 -4.74 -2.18
C SER A 156 5.68 -5.26 -3.01
N PHE A 157 5.76 -4.89 -4.29
CA PHE A 157 6.91 -5.23 -5.14
C PHE A 157 8.22 -4.58 -4.67
N ALA A 158 8.20 -3.33 -4.19
CA ALA A 158 9.39 -2.66 -3.69
C ALA A 158 9.95 -3.33 -2.44
N ILE A 159 9.11 -3.72 -1.50
CA ILE A 159 9.49 -4.47 -0.30
C ILE A 159 10.07 -5.84 -0.70
N LEU A 160 9.43 -6.53 -1.65
CA LEU A 160 9.90 -7.82 -2.13
C LEU A 160 11.28 -7.71 -2.77
N LEU A 161 11.48 -6.70 -3.62
CA LEU A 161 12.78 -6.40 -4.21
C LEU A 161 13.84 -6.16 -3.15
N LEU A 162 13.53 -5.36 -2.12
CA LEU A 162 14.44 -5.09 -1.03
C LEU A 162 14.88 -6.38 -0.31
N TYR A 163 13.91 -7.25 0.03
CA TYR A 163 14.24 -8.56 0.61
C TYR A 163 15.12 -9.42 -0.28
N LEU A 164 14.89 -9.40 -1.59
CA LEU A 164 15.63 -10.18 -2.56
C LEU A 164 17.03 -9.62 -2.88
N LEU A 165 17.29 -8.33 -2.64
CA LEU A 165 18.59 -7.71 -2.83
C LEU A 165 19.50 -7.89 -1.61
N ILE A 166 18.92 -7.97 -0.41
CA ILE A 166 19.67 -8.16 0.85
C ILE A 166 20.09 -9.64 1.01
N THR A 167 19.45 -10.55 0.27
CA THR A 167 19.74 -11.99 0.30
C THR A 167 20.66 -12.43 -0.79
#